data_5a615699016136f1973a47cac514999b
#
_entry.id   5a615699016136f1973a47cac514999b
#
_cell.length_a   1.000
_cell.length_b   1.000
_cell.length_c   1.000
_cell.angle_alpha   90.00
_cell.angle_beta   90.00
_cell.angle_gamma   90.00
#
_symmetry.space_group_name_H-M   'P 1'
#
loop_
_entity.id
_entity.type
_entity.pdbx_description
1 polymer ?
#
loop_
_entity_poly.entity_id
_entity_poly.type
_entity_poly.pdbx_seq_one_letter_code
_entity_poly.pdbx_strand_id
1 'polypeptide(L)'
;EIDKAYPGNDYFDLMSIVDRAIALGIADPDQLFVTGGSGGGVLTSWIVGKTDRFKAAATQKPVINWTTQALTADGPAFFGRYWIGAQPWEDPETYWRLSPLSLVGEVETPTLVVVGSEDYRTPVSESEQYYTALRLRGVPTALVKVPGASHGSIAARPSQSAAKAAAILAWFDRYRSGW
;
A
#
# COMPACT_ATOMS: atom_id res chain seq x y z
N GLU A 1 7.91 -8.09 16.95
CA GLU A 1 8.87 -7.37 16.09
C GLU A 1 8.27 -6.14 15.40
N ILE A 2 6.95 -6.10 15.18
CA ILE A 2 6.27 -4.97 14.55
C ILE A 2 5.75 -3.91 15.54
N ASP A 3 5.85 -4.15 16.85
CA ASP A 3 5.41 -3.17 17.85
C ASP A 3 6.23 -1.89 17.73
N LYS A 4 5.56 -0.78 17.41
CA LYS A 4 6.14 0.55 17.16
C LYS A 4 7.24 0.59 16.09
N ALA A 5 7.25 -0.40 15.19
CA ALA A 5 8.25 -0.57 14.13
C ALA A 5 7.61 -1.11 12.84
N TYR A 6 6.41 -0.62 12.50
CA TYR A 6 5.69 -1.04 11.30
C TYR A 6 5.52 0.13 10.31
N PRO A 7 5.90 -0.08 9.03
CA PRO A 7 6.60 -1.23 8.45
C PRO A 7 8.07 -1.29 8.90
N GLY A 8 8.63 -2.49 8.96
CA GLY A 8 9.99 -2.72 9.46
C GLY A 8 10.59 -4.04 8.97
N ASN A 9 10.98 -4.90 9.90
CA ASN A 9 11.60 -6.19 9.61
C ASN A 9 10.67 -7.19 8.90
N ASP A 10 9.36 -7.02 9.00
CA ASP A 10 8.35 -7.73 8.23
C ASP A 10 8.58 -7.65 6.71
N TYR A 11 9.23 -6.60 6.21
CA TYR A 11 9.69 -6.52 4.84
C TYR A 11 10.66 -7.68 4.49
N PHE A 12 11.62 -7.99 5.34
CA PHE A 12 12.59 -9.05 5.09
C PHE A 12 11.95 -10.44 5.14
N ASP A 13 10.98 -10.64 6.02
CA ASP A 13 10.20 -11.88 6.08
C ASP A 13 9.44 -12.11 4.77
N LEU A 14 8.76 -11.08 4.27
CA LEU A 14 8.04 -11.14 2.99
C LEU A 14 8.98 -11.41 1.81
N MET A 15 10.12 -10.73 1.73
CA MET A 15 11.09 -10.95 0.66
C MET A 15 11.69 -12.36 0.72
N SER A 16 11.93 -12.89 1.92
CA SER A 16 12.40 -14.26 2.12
C SER A 16 11.39 -15.31 1.62
N ILE A 17 10.08 -15.06 1.83
CA ILE A 17 9.01 -15.91 1.31
C ILE A 17 8.99 -15.89 -0.23
N VAL A 18 9.15 -14.71 -0.84
CA VAL A 18 9.22 -14.57 -2.30
C VAL A 18 10.44 -15.33 -2.84
N ASP A 19 11.61 -15.16 -2.23
CA ASP A 19 12.83 -15.87 -2.62
C ASP A 19 12.66 -17.40 -2.50
N ARG A 20 11.99 -17.85 -1.45
CA ARG A 20 11.69 -19.27 -1.27
C ARG A 20 10.73 -19.78 -2.34
N ALA A 21 9.71 -19.02 -2.71
CA ALA A 21 8.76 -19.41 -3.76
C ALA A 21 9.45 -19.52 -5.14
N ILE A 22 10.38 -18.61 -5.44
CA ILE A 22 11.21 -18.68 -6.65
C ILE A 22 12.11 -19.92 -6.61
N ALA A 23 12.81 -20.15 -5.51
CA ALA A 23 13.72 -21.29 -5.36
C ALA A 23 12.99 -22.65 -5.47
N LEU A 24 11.72 -22.71 -5.15
CA LEU A 24 10.86 -23.90 -5.30
C LEU A 24 10.23 -24.03 -6.70
N GLY A 25 10.44 -23.07 -7.60
CA GLY A 25 9.80 -23.05 -8.92
C GLY A 25 8.30 -22.75 -8.90
N ILE A 26 7.80 -22.21 -7.77
CA ILE A 26 6.36 -21.82 -7.62
C ILE A 26 6.12 -20.45 -8.26
N ALA A 27 7.10 -19.55 -8.19
CA ALA A 27 7.01 -18.19 -8.72
C ALA A 27 8.09 -17.96 -9.79
N ASP A 28 7.70 -17.31 -10.88
CA ASP A 28 8.61 -16.85 -11.92
C ASP A 28 9.19 -15.50 -11.48
N PRO A 29 10.52 -15.36 -11.34
CA PRO A 29 11.15 -14.11 -10.93
C PRO A 29 10.87 -12.94 -11.90
N ASP A 30 10.60 -13.25 -13.16
CA ASP A 30 10.30 -12.25 -14.18
C ASP A 30 8.80 -11.87 -14.25
N GLN A 31 7.95 -12.46 -13.43
CA GLN A 31 6.49 -12.26 -13.41
C GLN A 31 5.95 -12.04 -12.00
N LEU A 32 6.64 -11.25 -11.19
CA LEU A 32 6.22 -10.94 -9.83
C LEU A 32 5.32 -9.72 -9.79
N PHE A 33 4.22 -9.83 -9.05
CA PHE A 33 3.28 -8.76 -8.76
C PHE A 33 3.01 -8.71 -7.26
N VAL A 34 2.78 -7.50 -6.71
CA VAL A 34 2.51 -7.35 -5.28
C VAL A 34 1.22 -6.59 -5.04
N THR A 35 0.40 -7.09 -4.13
CA THR A 35 -0.84 -6.41 -3.72
C THR A 35 -1.17 -6.71 -2.26
N GLY A 36 -1.80 -5.75 -1.62
CA GLY A 36 -2.30 -5.90 -0.26
C GLY A 36 -3.26 -4.78 0.10
N GLY A 37 -4.08 -5.01 1.13
CA GLY A 37 -5.06 -4.02 1.60
C GLY A 37 -4.86 -3.64 3.05
N SER A 38 -5.16 -2.38 3.41
CA SER A 38 -4.99 -1.85 4.76
C SER A 38 -3.52 -1.95 5.22
N GLY A 39 -3.20 -2.69 6.27
CA GLY A 39 -1.82 -3.02 6.62
C GLY A 39 -1.03 -3.63 5.45
N GLY A 40 -1.63 -4.56 4.70
CA GLY A 40 -1.02 -5.08 3.48
C GLY A 40 -0.81 -4.01 2.40
N GLY A 41 -1.63 -2.95 2.37
CA GLY A 41 -1.44 -1.78 1.51
C GLY A 41 -0.23 -0.93 1.93
N VAL A 42 -0.03 -0.76 3.23
CA VAL A 42 1.20 -0.15 3.79
C VAL A 42 2.42 -0.92 3.30
N LEU A 43 2.41 -2.26 3.49
CA LEU A 43 3.52 -3.11 3.08
C LEU A 43 3.74 -3.12 1.57
N THR A 44 2.68 -3.14 0.76
CA THR A 44 2.80 -3.04 -0.70
C THR A 44 3.52 -1.74 -1.10
N SER A 45 3.08 -0.61 -0.54
CA SER A 45 3.67 0.70 -0.83
C SER A 45 5.10 0.84 -0.29
N TRP A 46 5.40 0.20 0.84
CA TRP A 46 6.74 0.13 1.41
C TRP A 46 7.68 -0.72 0.56
N ILE A 47 7.21 -1.90 0.12
CA ILE A 47 7.98 -2.84 -0.72
C ILE A 47 8.44 -2.15 -2.01
N VAL A 48 7.54 -1.49 -2.74
CA VAL A 48 7.92 -0.85 -4.01
C VAL A 48 8.83 0.38 -3.84
N GLY A 49 8.94 0.92 -2.63
CA GLY A 49 9.93 1.94 -2.28
C GLY A 49 11.28 1.35 -1.85
N LYS A 50 11.38 0.02 -1.70
CA LYS A 50 12.60 -0.69 -1.28
C LYS A 50 13.21 -1.57 -2.35
N THR A 51 12.44 -1.97 -3.37
CA THR A 51 12.88 -2.88 -4.43
C THR A 51 12.06 -2.70 -5.69
N ASP A 52 12.68 -2.88 -6.84
CA ASP A 52 12.11 -2.83 -8.19
C ASP A 52 11.78 -4.22 -8.77
N ARG A 53 11.89 -5.28 -7.97
CA ARG A 53 11.72 -6.68 -8.42
C ARG A 53 10.31 -7.04 -8.90
N PHE A 54 9.31 -6.20 -8.63
CA PHE A 54 7.91 -6.43 -9.03
C PHE A 54 7.56 -5.68 -10.31
N LYS A 55 6.94 -6.37 -11.27
CA LYS A 55 6.52 -5.77 -12.56
C LYS A 55 5.43 -4.72 -12.41
N ALA A 56 4.53 -4.91 -11.45
CA ALA A 56 3.54 -3.93 -11.04
C ALA A 56 3.06 -4.20 -9.61
N ALA A 57 2.49 -3.16 -9.00
CA ALA A 57 1.90 -3.22 -7.68
C ALA A 57 0.44 -2.70 -7.69
N ALA A 58 -0.36 -3.19 -6.75
CA ALA A 58 -1.69 -2.66 -6.48
C ALA A 58 -1.88 -2.49 -4.97
N THR A 59 -1.72 -1.27 -4.48
CA THR A 59 -1.95 -0.94 -3.08
C THR A 59 -3.43 -0.60 -2.86
N GLN A 60 -4.04 -1.21 -1.86
CA GLN A 60 -5.46 -1.07 -1.60
C GLN A 60 -5.67 -0.40 -0.24
N LYS A 61 -6.42 0.73 -0.20
CA LYS A 61 -6.74 1.44 1.04
C LYS A 61 -5.54 1.48 2.01
N PRO A 62 -4.37 1.99 1.54
CA PRO A 62 -3.15 2.02 2.34
C PRO A 62 -3.15 3.14 3.37
N VAL A 63 -2.31 3.01 4.40
CA VAL A 63 -1.74 4.17 5.08
C VAL A 63 -0.44 4.54 4.37
N ILE A 64 -0.30 5.78 4.00
CA ILE A 64 0.87 6.30 3.28
C ILE A 64 1.66 7.27 4.14
N ASN A 65 0.97 8.05 4.94
CA ASN A 65 1.54 9.05 5.81
C ASN A 65 0.95 8.89 7.22
N TRP A 66 1.75 8.39 8.14
CA TRP A 66 1.30 8.13 9.51
C TRP A 66 0.83 9.39 10.23
N THR A 67 1.35 10.59 9.88
CA THR A 67 0.88 11.85 10.46
C THR A 67 -0.56 12.12 10.07
N THR A 68 -0.90 12.06 8.77
CA THR A 68 -2.27 12.29 8.32
C THR A 68 -3.19 11.16 8.77
N GLN A 69 -2.73 9.91 8.77
CA GLN A 69 -3.49 8.79 9.33
C GLN A 69 -3.87 9.01 10.79
N ALA A 70 -2.92 9.39 11.64
CA ALA A 70 -3.19 9.61 13.07
C ALA A 70 -4.15 10.77 13.33
N LEU A 71 -4.18 11.78 12.45
CA LEU A 71 -4.95 13.01 12.66
C LEU A 71 -6.29 13.04 11.91
N THR A 72 -6.52 12.16 10.92
CA THR A 72 -7.73 12.20 10.07
C THR A 72 -8.54 10.91 10.04
N ALA A 73 -8.00 9.80 10.54
CA ALA A 73 -8.72 8.53 10.60
C ALA A 73 -9.83 8.52 11.66
N ASP A 74 -10.75 7.58 11.54
CA ASP A 74 -11.87 7.37 12.48
C ASP A 74 -11.44 6.83 13.87
N GLY A 75 -10.17 6.50 14.04
CA GLY A 75 -9.57 6.03 15.31
C GLY A 75 -8.26 6.72 15.65
N PRO A 76 -8.20 8.06 15.74
CA PRO A 76 -6.94 8.81 15.84
C PRO A 76 -6.10 8.44 17.07
N ALA A 77 -6.73 8.28 18.25
CA ALA A 77 -6.03 7.92 19.47
C ALA A 77 -5.38 6.54 19.43
N PHE A 78 -5.90 5.63 18.61
CA PHE A 78 -5.37 4.29 18.46
C PHE A 78 -4.03 4.29 17.70
N PHE A 79 -3.94 5.00 16.58
CA PHE A 79 -2.76 4.94 15.70
C PHE A 79 -1.53 5.56 16.36
N GLY A 80 -1.64 6.75 16.93
CA GLY A 80 -0.51 7.38 17.64
C GLY A 80 -0.01 6.52 18.80
N ARG A 81 -0.94 6.00 19.63
CA ARG A 81 -0.57 5.27 20.84
C ARG A 81 0.03 3.88 20.59
N TYR A 82 -0.58 3.11 19.68
CA TYR A 82 -0.25 1.68 19.55
C TYR A 82 0.67 1.37 18.38
N TRP A 83 0.65 2.19 17.32
CA TRP A 83 1.49 1.94 16.14
C TRP A 83 2.82 2.69 16.19
N ILE A 84 2.83 3.90 16.72
CA ILE A 84 4.05 4.74 16.78
C ILE A 84 4.57 4.85 18.22
N GLY A 85 3.67 5.02 19.20
CA GLY A 85 4.01 5.16 20.62
C GLY A 85 4.19 6.61 21.07
N ALA A 86 3.99 7.58 20.17
CA ALA A 86 4.05 9.02 20.41
C ALA A 86 3.00 9.73 19.55
N GLN A 87 2.73 11.00 19.81
CA GLN A 87 1.92 11.84 18.92
C GLN A 87 2.76 12.44 17.79
N PRO A 88 2.16 12.85 16.64
CA PRO A 88 2.92 13.40 15.51
C PRO A 88 3.81 14.60 15.83
N TRP A 89 3.42 15.42 16.77
CA TRP A 89 4.17 16.60 17.20
C TRP A 89 5.25 16.29 18.25
N GLU A 90 5.21 15.10 18.86
CA GLU A 90 6.19 14.64 19.84
C GLU A 90 7.38 13.95 19.17
N ASP A 91 7.12 13.19 18.09
CA ASP A 91 8.14 12.46 17.34
C ASP A 91 7.83 12.44 15.83
N PRO A 92 7.89 13.61 15.17
CA PRO A 92 7.59 13.72 13.73
C PRO A 92 8.55 12.92 12.85
N GLU A 93 9.77 12.70 13.31
CA GLU A 93 10.79 11.96 12.60
C GLU A 93 10.41 10.47 12.46
N THR A 94 9.97 9.83 13.54
CA THR A 94 9.49 8.44 13.49
C THR A 94 8.23 8.32 12.62
N TYR A 95 7.31 9.27 12.70
CA TYR A 95 6.14 9.30 11.82
C TYR A 95 6.52 9.33 10.35
N TRP A 96 7.46 10.20 9.96
CA TRP A 96 7.96 10.27 8.59
C TRP A 96 8.72 9.01 8.18
N ARG A 97 9.65 8.56 9.00
CA ARG A 97 10.51 7.40 8.74
C ARG A 97 9.72 6.11 8.51
N LEU A 98 8.60 5.91 9.20
CA LEU A 98 7.72 4.74 9.05
C LEU A 98 6.64 4.93 7.97
N SER A 99 6.51 6.11 7.39
CA SER A 99 5.54 6.39 6.33
C SER A 99 6.04 5.89 4.97
N PRO A 100 5.28 5.07 4.23
CA PRO A 100 5.65 4.70 2.86
C PRO A 100 5.90 5.92 1.94
N LEU A 101 5.27 7.05 2.22
CA LEU A 101 5.48 8.29 1.48
C LEU A 101 6.93 8.78 1.54
N SER A 102 7.67 8.47 2.62
CA SER A 102 9.10 8.82 2.74
C SER A 102 9.98 8.15 1.68
N LEU A 103 9.51 7.02 1.13
CA LEU A 103 10.21 6.23 0.12
C LEU A 103 9.71 6.49 -1.30
N VAL A 104 8.73 7.37 -1.49
CA VAL A 104 8.14 7.60 -2.82
C VAL A 104 9.18 8.08 -3.84
N GLY A 105 10.27 8.69 -3.37
CA GLY A 105 11.41 9.09 -4.17
C GLY A 105 12.11 7.94 -4.90
N GLU A 106 12.03 6.72 -4.38
CA GLU A 106 12.70 5.53 -4.91
C GLU A 106 11.75 4.62 -5.71
N VAL A 107 10.45 4.93 -5.76
CA VAL A 107 9.47 4.07 -6.45
C VAL A 107 9.62 4.19 -7.96
N GLU A 108 9.85 3.06 -8.63
CA GLU A 108 9.86 2.92 -10.09
C GLU A 108 8.74 1.97 -10.57
N THR A 109 8.29 1.07 -9.71
CA THR A 109 7.27 0.06 -10.01
C THR A 109 5.92 0.69 -10.36
N PRO A 110 5.33 0.40 -11.53
CA PRO A 110 3.97 0.82 -11.87
C PRO A 110 2.97 0.44 -10.79
N THR A 111 2.27 1.42 -10.20
CA THR A 111 1.46 1.19 -9.00
C THR A 111 0.03 1.69 -9.16
N LEU A 112 -0.93 0.75 -9.06
CA LEU A 112 -2.36 1.04 -8.91
C LEU A 112 -2.67 1.36 -7.46
N VAL A 113 -3.47 2.41 -7.22
CA VAL A 113 -3.99 2.77 -5.90
C VAL A 113 -5.50 2.56 -5.91
N VAL A 114 -6.03 1.79 -4.96
CA VAL A 114 -7.47 1.47 -4.87
C VAL A 114 -7.99 1.83 -3.49
N VAL A 115 -9.10 2.57 -3.42
CA VAL A 115 -9.72 2.98 -2.16
C VAL A 115 -11.24 3.05 -2.28
N GLY A 116 -11.96 2.86 -1.19
CA GLY A 116 -13.39 3.15 -1.12
C GLY A 116 -13.64 4.64 -0.92
N SER A 117 -14.65 5.21 -1.59
CA SER A 117 -14.94 6.65 -1.47
C SER A 117 -15.44 7.06 -0.07
N GLU A 118 -15.83 6.11 0.77
CA GLU A 118 -16.28 6.30 2.15
C GLU A 118 -15.38 5.58 3.16
N ASP A 119 -14.09 5.48 2.83
CA ASP A 119 -13.10 4.92 3.74
C ASP A 119 -12.63 5.99 4.73
N TYR A 120 -13.03 5.84 5.98
CA TYR A 120 -12.63 6.71 7.10
C TYR A 120 -11.58 6.05 8.00
N ARG A 121 -11.30 4.74 7.83
CA ARG A 121 -10.28 4.02 8.57
C ARG A 121 -8.88 4.30 8.02
N THR A 122 -8.73 4.23 6.71
CA THR A 122 -7.59 4.75 5.96
C THR A 122 -8.15 5.80 5.00
N PRO A 123 -8.22 7.07 5.42
CA PRO A 123 -8.94 8.10 4.70
C PRO A 123 -8.54 8.19 3.23
N VAL A 124 -9.47 8.55 2.38
CA VAL A 124 -9.25 8.66 0.92
C VAL A 124 -8.04 9.52 0.60
N SER A 125 -7.77 10.53 1.43
CA SER A 125 -6.60 11.41 1.32
C SER A 125 -5.26 10.67 1.38
N GLU A 126 -5.16 9.54 2.08
CA GLU A 126 -3.94 8.70 2.08
C GLU A 126 -3.65 8.19 0.65
N SER A 127 -4.66 7.63 0.00
CA SER A 127 -4.57 7.16 -1.38
C SER A 127 -4.31 8.30 -2.38
N GLU A 128 -4.91 9.45 -2.18
CA GLU A 128 -4.72 10.64 -3.02
C GLU A 128 -3.30 11.21 -2.91
N GLN A 129 -2.73 11.25 -1.69
CA GLN A 129 -1.34 11.65 -1.46
C GLN A 129 -0.38 10.76 -2.27
N TYR A 130 -0.55 9.43 -2.17
CA TYR A 130 0.35 8.50 -2.84
C TYR A 130 0.23 8.58 -4.36
N TYR A 131 -1.00 8.56 -4.88
CA TYR A 131 -1.26 8.73 -6.31
C TYR A 131 -0.65 10.02 -6.84
N THR A 132 -0.83 11.14 -6.14
CA THR A 132 -0.29 12.43 -6.55
C THR A 132 1.23 12.42 -6.54
N ALA A 133 1.85 11.87 -5.51
CA ALA A 133 3.30 11.78 -5.41
C ALA A 133 3.91 10.93 -6.55
N LEU A 134 3.33 9.75 -6.83
CA LEU A 134 3.72 8.90 -7.95
C LEU A 134 3.59 9.62 -9.30
N ARG A 135 2.48 10.35 -9.52
CA ARG A 135 2.26 11.16 -10.72
C ARG A 135 3.32 12.24 -10.90
N LEU A 136 3.65 12.96 -9.84
CA LEU A 136 4.69 14.01 -9.88
C LEU A 136 6.08 13.43 -10.19
N ARG A 137 6.32 12.19 -9.78
CA ARG A 137 7.54 11.45 -10.09
C ARG A 137 7.57 10.87 -11.52
N GLY A 138 6.44 10.91 -12.25
CA GLY A 138 6.34 10.27 -13.58
C GLY A 138 6.18 8.75 -13.52
N VAL A 139 5.96 8.16 -12.34
CA VAL A 139 5.71 6.71 -12.20
C VAL A 139 4.33 6.38 -12.79
N PRO A 140 4.22 5.35 -13.65
CA PRO A 140 2.92 4.90 -14.15
C PRO A 140 1.99 4.55 -12.99
N THR A 141 0.87 5.25 -12.87
CA THR A 141 -0.09 5.05 -11.77
C THR A 141 -1.52 5.36 -12.19
N ALA A 142 -2.47 4.75 -11.49
CA ALA A 142 -3.88 5.06 -11.57
C ALA A 142 -4.50 5.04 -10.16
N LEU A 143 -5.56 5.83 -9.96
CA LEU A 143 -6.35 5.84 -8.74
C LEU A 143 -7.76 5.37 -9.04
N VAL A 144 -8.17 4.28 -8.39
CA VAL A 144 -9.53 3.75 -8.45
C VAL A 144 -10.24 4.03 -7.14
N LYS A 145 -11.27 4.87 -7.18
CA LYS A 145 -12.18 5.12 -6.06
C LYS A 145 -13.46 4.31 -6.27
N VAL A 146 -13.75 3.34 -5.40
CA VAL A 146 -14.95 2.52 -5.48
C VAL A 146 -16.10 3.27 -4.79
N PRO A 147 -17.15 3.69 -5.53
CA PRO A 147 -18.22 4.52 -4.96
C PRO A 147 -18.97 3.85 -3.81
N GLY A 148 -19.23 4.59 -2.74
CA GLY A 148 -19.96 4.12 -1.55
C GLY A 148 -19.28 2.98 -0.79
N ALA A 149 -18.03 2.65 -1.10
CA ALA A 149 -17.30 1.64 -0.39
C ALA A 149 -16.60 2.21 0.84
N SER A 150 -16.85 1.59 1.99
CA SER A 150 -16.09 1.80 3.22
C SER A 150 -14.86 0.89 3.28
N HIS A 151 -14.04 1.05 4.31
CA HIS A 151 -12.86 0.19 4.55
C HIS A 151 -13.19 -1.29 4.56
N GLY A 152 -14.30 -1.69 5.20
CA GLY A 152 -14.75 -3.08 5.24
C GLY A 152 -15.52 -3.50 4.00
N SER A 153 -16.46 -2.65 3.52
CA SER A 153 -17.39 -3.04 2.46
C SER A 153 -16.71 -3.28 1.11
N ILE A 154 -15.60 -2.61 0.82
CA ILE A 154 -14.82 -2.83 -0.41
C ILE A 154 -14.32 -4.29 -0.57
N ALA A 155 -14.24 -5.02 0.51
CA ALA A 155 -13.88 -6.43 0.51
C ALA A 155 -15.10 -7.37 0.72
N ALA A 156 -16.11 -6.89 1.48
CA ALA A 156 -17.24 -7.72 1.91
C ALA A 156 -18.44 -7.67 0.95
N ARG A 157 -18.71 -6.53 0.30
CA ARG A 157 -19.82 -6.41 -0.67
C ARG A 157 -19.41 -7.00 -2.01
N PRO A 158 -20.15 -8.00 -2.56
CA PRO A 158 -19.74 -8.71 -3.77
C PRO A 158 -19.45 -7.81 -4.97
N SER A 159 -20.30 -6.80 -5.24
CA SER A 159 -20.10 -5.87 -6.37
C SER A 159 -18.86 -5.01 -6.21
N GLN A 160 -18.59 -4.51 -4.99
CA GLN A 160 -17.42 -3.69 -4.70
C GLN A 160 -16.12 -4.52 -4.73
N SER A 161 -16.18 -5.74 -4.19
CA SER A 161 -15.06 -6.68 -4.23
C SER A 161 -14.74 -7.11 -5.66
N ALA A 162 -15.75 -7.39 -6.49
CA ALA A 162 -15.57 -7.73 -7.89
C ALA A 162 -14.96 -6.56 -8.70
N ALA A 163 -15.48 -5.35 -8.53
CA ALA A 163 -14.93 -4.16 -9.20
C ALA A 163 -13.47 -3.91 -8.84
N LYS A 164 -13.14 -4.03 -7.55
CA LYS A 164 -11.76 -3.93 -7.06
C LYS A 164 -10.86 -5.01 -7.68
N ALA A 165 -11.28 -6.27 -7.65
CA ALA A 165 -10.51 -7.38 -8.20
C ALA A 165 -10.29 -7.23 -9.71
N ALA A 166 -11.32 -6.83 -10.46
CA ALA A 166 -11.21 -6.59 -11.90
C ALA A 166 -10.18 -5.48 -12.21
N ALA A 167 -10.18 -4.38 -11.45
CA ALA A 167 -9.22 -3.30 -11.64
C ALA A 167 -7.78 -3.76 -11.38
N ILE A 168 -7.55 -4.56 -10.33
CA ILE A 168 -6.23 -5.10 -9.99
C ILE A 168 -5.74 -6.06 -11.08
N LEU A 169 -6.59 -6.99 -11.52
CA LEU A 169 -6.24 -7.94 -12.57
C LEU A 169 -5.92 -7.23 -13.89
N ALA A 170 -6.75 -6.29 -14.30
CA ALA A 170 -6.50 -5.50 -15.51
C ALA A 170 -5.20 -4.68 -15.43
N TRP A 171 -4.84 -4.19 -14.23
CA TRP A 171 -3.57 -3.50 -14.00
C TRP A 171 -2.40 -4.46 -14.16
N PHE A 172 -2.43 -5.63 -13.53
CA PHE A 172 -1.36 -6.62 -13.63
C PHE A 172 -1.21 -7.17 -15.05
N ASP A 173 -2.31 -7.45 -15.74
CA ASP A 173 -2.28 -7.92 -17.14
C ASP A 173 -1.58 -6.92 -18.07
N ARG A 174 -1.71 -5.62 -17.82
CA ARG A 174 -1.01 -4.58 -18.59
C ARG A 174 0.51 -4.68 -18.51
N TYR A 175 1.05 -5.20 -17.42
CA TYR A 175 2.49 -5.30 -17.15
C TYR A 175 3.01 -6.75 -17.20
N ARG A 176 2.14 -7.69 -17.51
CA ARG A 176 2.51 -9.07 -17.71
C ARG A 176 3.28 -9.22 -19.01
N SER A 177 4.46 -9.91 -18.97
CA SER A 177 5.23 -10.22 -20.18
C SER A 177 4.58 -11.38 -20.94
N GLY A 178 4.44 -11.28 -22.25
CA GLY A 178 4.07 -12.42 -23.11
C GLY A 178 2.63 -12.42 -23.68
N TRP A 179 2.01 -11.25 -23.89
CA TRP A 179 0.82 -11.10 -24.74
C TRP A 179 1.15 -10.25 -25.97
#